data_96daf791f74e95f364eadd4ec4070552
#
_entry.id   96daf791f74e95f364eadd4ec4070552
#
_cell.length_a   1.000
_cell.length_b   1.000
_cell.length_c   1.000
_cell.angle_alpha   90.00
_cell.angle_beta   90.00
_cell.angle_gamma   90.00
#
_symmetry.space_group_name_H-M   'P 1'
#
loop_
_entity.id
_entity.type
_entity.pdbx_description
1 polymer ?
#
loop_
_entity_poly.entity_id
_entity_poly.type
_entity_poly.pdbx_seq_one_letter_code
_entity_poly.pdbx_strand_id
1 'polypeptide(L)'
;MDLSVPGSLPSFTYTADAIRRHGCIPSVELSHSGQFSGTYLADKNKKQGLAQWGPSAGVRADGLEIGELTKEMIDDIVASYGKTAALAKRAGFEMVMVHGGHGWLINQFLSPLFNFRTDEYGGSFENRVRLAQEVLKSVREAVGP
;
A
#
# COMPACT_ATOMS: atom_id res chain seq x y z
N MET A 1 -11.12 4.53 4.07
CA MET A 1 -10.97 4.52 5.52
C MET A 1 -9.50 4.32 5.82
N ASP A 2 -8.90 5.05 6.74
CA ASP A 2 -7.45 5.08 6.96
C ASP A 2 -7.15 4.74 8.42
N LEU A 3 -6.48 3.61 8.65
CA LEU A 3 -6.09 3.13 9.99
C LEU A 3 -4.97 3.97 10.63
N SER A 4 -4.22 4.75 9.84
CA SER A 4 -3.16 5.61 10.36
C SER A 4 -3.70 6.87 11.05
N VAL A 5 -4.97 7.22 10.82
CA VAL A 5 -5.60 8.40 11.43
C VAL A 5 -5.86 8.12 12.92
N PRO A 6 -5.35 8.98 13.83
CA PRO A 6 -5.65 8.86 15.24
C PRO A 6 -7.17 8.85 15.48
N GLY A 7 -7.64 7.87 16.28
CA GLY A 7 -9.07 7.71 16.58
C GLY A 7 -9.86 6.85 15.60
N SER A 8 -9.26 6.32 14.54
CA SER A 8 -9.95 5.40 13.60
C SER A 8 -10.22 4.01 14.18
N LEU A 9 -9.42 3.57 15.15
CA LEU A 9 -9.48 2.22 15.73
C LEU A 9 -10.91 1.82 16.20
N PRO A 10 -11.68 2.67 16.94
CA PRO A 10 -13.04 2.31 17.35
C PRO A 10 -13.98 2.00 16.19
N SER A 11 -13.90 2.75 15.09
CA SER A 11 -14.73 2.52 13.89
C SER A 11 -14.38 1.18 13.23
N PHE A 12 -13.10 0.84 13.16
CA PHE A 12 -12.66 -0.45 12.63
C PHE A 12 -13.06 -1.61 13.55
N THR A 13 -12.96 -1.44 14.87
CA THR A 13 -13.44 -2.43 15.84
C THR A 13 -14.94 -2.68 15.68
N TYR A 14 -15.73 -1.60 15.59
CA TYR A 14 -17.16 -1.72 15.33
C TYR A 14 -17.47 -2.48 14.04
N THR A 15 -16.72 -2.19 12.98
CA THR A 15 -16.89 -2.87 11.68
C THR A 15 -16.55 -4.37 11.78
N ALA A 16 -15.44 -4.73 12.40
CA ALA A 16 -15.06 -6.11 12.61
C ALA A 16 -16.09 -6.88 13.44
N ASP A 17 -16.58 -6.26 14.51
CA ASP A 17 -17.62 -6.83 15.37
C ASP A 17 -18.95 -7.00 14.62
N ALA A 18 -19.33 -6.03 13.80
CA ALA A 18 -20.55 -6.12 12.99
C ALA A 18 -20.49 -7.31 12.03
N ILE A 19 -19.35 -7.49 11.33
CA ILE A 19 -19.14 -8.64 10.42
C ILE A 19 -19.24 -9.97 11.20
N ARG A 20 -18.58 -10.04 12.35
CA ARG A 20 -18.53 -11.28 13.17
C ARG A 20 -19.93 -11.65 13.71
N ARG A 21 -20.75 -10.67 14.09
CA ARG A 21 -22.12 -10.92 14.58
C ARG A 21 -23.00 -11.61 13.55
N HIS A 22 -22.67 -11.51 12.26
CA HIS A 22 -23.35 -12.21 11.17
C HIS A 22 -22.71 -13.53 10.79
N GLY A 23 -21.80 -14.07 11.63
CA GLY A 23 -21.14 -15.35 11.39
C GLY A 23 -20.05 -15.33 10.32
N CYS A 24 -19.60 -14.13 9.88
CA CYS A 24 -18.55 -13.98 8.88
C CYS A 24 -17.19 -13.70 9.53
N ILE A 25 -16.12 -14.07 8.85
CA ILE A 25 -14.74 -13.74 9.25
C ILE A 25 -14.43 -12.31 8.83
N PRO A 26 -14.11 -11.40 9.77
CA PRO A 26 -13.74 -10.03 9.41
C PRO A 26 -12.40 -10.03 8.67
N SER A 27 -12.39 -9.55 7.44
CA SER A 27 -11.21 -9.36 6.61
C SER A 27 -11.00 -7.90 6.27
N VAL A 28 -9.74 -7.46 6.20
CA VAL A 28 -9.36 -6.13 5.73
C VAL A 28 -8.34 -6.25 4.61
N GLU A 29 -8.47 -5.41 3.58
CA GLU A 29 -7.51 -5.31 2.50
C GLU A 29 -6.63 -4.08 2.68
N LEU A 30 -5.31 -4.29 2.68
CA LEU A 30 -4.30 -3.24 2.72
C LEU A 30 -3.80 -2.94 1.31
N SER A 31 -3.77 -1.68 0.94
CA SER A 31 -3.37 -1.26 -0.39
C SER A 31 -2.63 0.07 -0.39
N HIS A 32 -1.84 0.31 -1.43
CA HIS A 32 -1.21 1.59 -1.73
C HIS A 32 -1.33 1.85 -3.23
N SER A 33 -1.91 2.98 -3.60
CA SER A 33 -2.22 3.27 -5.02
C SER A 33 -1.00 3.63 -5.87
N GLY A 34 0.17 3.87 -5.25
CA GLY A 34 1.39 4.25 -5.97
C GLY A 34 1.18 5.54 -6.77
N GLN A 35 1.56 5.53 -8.05
CA GLN A 35 1.40 6.69 -8.94
C GLN A 35 -0.06 7.14 -9.14
N PHE A 36 -1.04 6.37 -8.66
CA PHE A 36 -2.46 6.76 -8.66
C PHE A 36 -2.93 7.26 -7.29
N SER A 37 -2.04 7.41 -6.32
CA SER A 37 -2.34 8.01 -5.02
C SER A 37 -2.89 9.42 -5.23
N GLY A 38 -4.05 9.70 -4.64
CA GLY A 38 -4.68 11.01 -4.78
C GLY A 38 -5.26 11.31 -6.16
N THR A 39 -5.44 10.32 -7.04
CA THR A 39 -6.08 10.53 -8.36
C THR A 39 -7.43 11.23 -8.22
N TYR A 40 -8.20 10.87 -7.19
CA TYR A 40 -9.45 11.54 -6.84
C TYR A 40 -9.26 12.97 -6.30
N LEU A 41 -8.07 13.30 -5.83
CA LEU A 41 -7.69 14.59 -5.26
C LEU A 41 -6.56 15.25 -6.06
N ALA A 42 -6.33 14.84 -7.31
CA ALA A 42 -5.19 15.27 -8.11
C ALA A 42 -5.05 16.80 -8.15
N ASP A 43 -6.15 17.53 -8.40
CA ASP A 43 -6.15 18.98 -8.41
C ASP A 43 -5.85 19.58 -7.03
N LYS A 44 -6.35 18.96 -5.97
CA LYS A 44 -6.09 19.39 -4.59
C LYS A 44 -4.66 19.11 -4.20
N ASN A 45 -4.14 17.93 -4.53
CA ASN A 45 -2.77 17.54 -4.26
C ASN A 45 -1.78 18.42 -5.03
N LYS A 46 -2.05 18.71 -6.31
CA LYS A 46 -1.25 19.64 -7.12
C LYS A 46 -1.21 21.05 -6.52
N LYS A 47 -2.36 21.55 -6.05
CA LYS A 47 -2.45 22.86 -5.35
C LYS A 47 -1.69 22.85 -4.01
N GLN A 48 -1.55 21.70 -3.36
CA GLN A 48 -0.82 21.54 -2.10
C GLN A 48 0.65 21.13 -2.31
N GLY A 49 1.11 21.03 -3.57
CA GLY A 49 2.48 20.60 -3.89
C GLY A 49 2.77 19.13 -3.55
N LEU A 50 1.74 18.29 -3.40
CA LEU A 50 1.91 16.87 -3.12
C LEU A 50 2.25 16.12 -4.40
N ALA A 51 3.43 15.51 -4.45
CA ALA A 51 3.87 14.68 -5.56
C ALA A 51 3.18 13.31 -5.57
N GLN A 52 3.02 12.76 -6.76
CA GLN A 52 2.67 11.35 -6.97
C GLN A 52 3.95 10.54 -7.07
N TRP A 53 3.97 9.35 -6.50
CA TRP A 53 5.18 8.53 -6.43
C TRP A 53 4.90 7.11 -6.95
N GLY A 54 5.84 6.60 -7.72
CA GLY A 54 5.79 5.25 -8.28
C GLY A 54 7.16 4.58 -8.26
N PRO A 55 7.29 3.37 -8.83
CA PRO A 55 8.59 2.70 -8.90
C PRO A 55 9.62 3.50 -9.70
N SER A 56 9.19 4.25 -10.71
CA SER A 56 10.07 5.06 -11.58
C SER A 56 9.47 6.42 -11.87
N ALA A 57 10.33 7.42 -12.06
CA ALA A 57 9.92 8.76 -12.46
C ALA A 57 9.35 8.76 -13.88
N GLY A 58 8.42 9.68 -14.13
CA GLY A 58 7.83 9.85 -15.45
C GLY A 58 6.66 10.83 -15.46
N VAL A 59 5.93 10.84 -16.57
CA VAL A 59 4.71 11.62 -16.73
C VAL A 59 3.56 10.68 -17.06
N ARG A 60 2.52 10.74 -16.28
CA ARG A 60 1.31 9.95 -16.47
C ARG A 60 0.48 10.49 -17.65
N ALA A 61 -0.40 9.67 -18.23
CA ALA A 61 -1.20 10.04 -19.41
C ALA A 61 -2.07 11.30 -19.23
N ASP A 62 -2.41 11.66 -17.99
CA ASP A 62 -3.14 12.89 -17.65
C ASP A 62 -2.22 14.10 -17.39
N GLY A 63 -0.92 13.96 -17.68
CA GLY A 63 0.08 15.04 -17.56
C GLY A 63 0.61 15.25 -16.13
N LEU A 64 0.26 14.39 -15.16
CA LEU A 64 0.83 14.46 -13.82
C LEU A 64 2.27 13.92 -13.80
N GLU A 65 3.16 14.68 -13.19
CA GLU A 65 4.52 14.22 -12.92
C GLU A 65 4.53 13.18 -11.80
N ILE A 66 5.30 12.11 -12.02
CA ILE A 66 5.50 11.01 -11.08
C ILE A 66 6.95 11.04 -10.63
N GLY A 67 7.17 11.10 -9.33
CA GLY A 67 8.48 10.91 -8.72
C GLY A 67 8.84 9.44 -8.58
N GLU A 68 10.13 9.13 -8.60
CA GLU A 68 10.63 7.80 -8.27
C GLU A 68 10.73 7.66 -6.75
N LEU A 69 10.16 6.59 -6.19
CA LEU A 69 10.28 6.26 -4.77
C LEU A 69 11.74 6.01 -4.41
N THR A 70 12.25 6.73 -3.40
CA THR A 70 13.57 6.45 -2.83
C THR A 70 13.54 5.17 -2.01
N LYS A 71 14.72 4.65 -1.67
CA LYS A 71 14.85 3.46 -0.82
C LYS A 71 14.21 3.70 0.56
N GLU A 72 14.43 4.87 1.15
CA GLU A 72 13.86 5.25 2.45
C GLU A 72 12.33 5.29 2.39
N MET A 73 11.77 5.82 1.30
CA MET A 73 10.31 5.84 1.11
C MET A 73 9.73 4.41 0.96
N ILE A 74 10.47 3.53 0.28
CA ILE A 74 10.09 2.11 0.15
C ILE A 74 10.09 1.45 1.53
N ASP A 75 11.14 1.65 2.33
CA ASP A 75 11.26 1.11 3.67
C ASP A 75 10.13 1.61 4.59
N ASP A 76 9.78 2.90 4.50
CA ASP A 76 8.64 3.47 5.23
C ASP A 76 7.31 2.86 4.81
N ILE A 77 7.11 2.62 3.52
CA ILE A 77 5.91 1.96 3.01
C ILE A 77 5.82 0.53 3.56
N VAL A 78 6.90 -0.25 3.47
CA VAL A 78 6.96 -1.62 3.99
C VAL A 78 6.64 -1.65 5.50
N ALA A 79 7.27 -0.76 6.27
CA ALA A 79 7.01 -0.64 7.71
C ALA A 79 5.54 -0.25 8.00
N SER A 80 4.96 0.62 7.16
CA SER A 80 3.57 1.07 7.32
C SER A 80 2.56 -0.06 7.07
N TYR A 81 2.83 -0.98 6.14
CA TYR A 81 2.00 -2.18 5.96
C TYR A 81 1.97 -3.05 7.22
N GLY A 82 3.14 -3.30 7.84
CA GLY A 82 3.21 -4.06 9.10
C GLY A 82 2.47 -3.37 10.24
N LYS A 83 2.71 -2.05 10.45
CA LYS A 83 2.02 -1.27 11.47
C LYS A 83 0.50 -1.29 11.28
N THR A 84 0.03 -1.14 10.04
CA THR A 84 -1.40 -1.15 9.71
C THR A 84 -2.01 -2.53 9.92
N ALA A 85 -1.30 -3.61 9.57
CA ALA A 85 -1.74 -4.97 9.84
C ALA A 85 -1.87 -5.25 11.35
N ALA A 86 -0.92 -4.79 12.17
CA ALA A 86 -1.00 -4.88 13.64
C ALA A 86 -2.22 -4.13 14.19
N LEU A 87 -2.52 -2.94 13.67
CA LEU A 87 -3.72 -2.18 14.05
C LEU A 87 -5.00 -2.90 13.63
N ALA A 88 -5.05 -3.49 12.43
CA ALA A 88 -6.18 -4.29 11.96
C ALA A 88 -6.43 -5.50 12.89
N LYS A 89 -5.38 -6.23 13.26
CA LYS A 89 -5.47 -7.32 14.24
C LYS A 89 -6.01 -6.83 15.59
N ARG A 90 -5.53 -5.70 16.10
CA ARG A 90 -6.04 -5.09 17.35
C ARG A 90 -7.50 -4.66 17.22
N ALA A 91 -7.96 -4.24 16.04
CA ALA A 91 -9.35 -3.90 15.77
C ALA A 91 -10.27 -5.13 15.69
N GLY A 92 -9.72 -6.34 15.72
CA GLY A 92 -10.48 -7.59 15.68
C GLY A 92 -10.68 -8.19 14.29
N PHE A 93 -9.94 -7.71 13.28
CA PHE A 93 -9.88 -8.40 12.00
C PHE A 93 -9.06 -9.68 12.13
N GLU A 94 -9.55 -10.76 11.55
CA GLU A 94 -8.95 -12.10 11.62
C GLU A 94 -8.19 -12.46 10.34
N MET A 95 -8.39 -11.71 9.27
CA MET A 95 -7.70 -11.87 8.00
C MET A 95 -7.24 -10.53 7.45
N VAL A 96 -6.00 -10.49 6.98
CA VAL A 96 -5.42 -9.35 6.28
C VAL A 96 -5.07 -9.78 4.85
N MET A 97 -5.61 -9.09 3.87
CA MET A 97 -5.26 -9.23 2.47
C MET A 97 -4.31 -8.10 2.06
N VAL A 98 -3.29 -8.40 1.30
CA VAL A 98 -2.39 -7.41 0.69
C VAL A 98 -2.72 -7.29 -0.79
N HIS A 99 -3.13 -6.10 -1.21
CA HIS A 99 -3.51 -5.85 -2.60
C HIS A 99 -2.29 -5.77 -3.52
N GLY A 100 -2.17 -6.71 -4.45
CA GLY A 100 -1.05 -6.79 -5.40
C GLY A 100 -1.43 -6.62 -6.87
N GLY A 101 -2.65 -6.17 -7.17
CA GLY A 101 -3.19 -6.09 -8.54
C GLY A 101 -3.57 -4.69 -9.00
N HIS A 102 -4.32 -4.64 -10.12
CA HIS A 102 -5.04 -3.48 -10.67
C HIS A 102 -4.19 -2.22 -10.93
N GLY A 103 -2.89 -2.38 -11.20
CA GLY A 103 -2.00 -1.24 -11.45
C GLY A 103 -1.63 -0.43 -10.20
N TRP A 104 -1.88 -0.95 -8.98
CA TRP A 104 -1.51 -0.29 -7.74
C TRP A 104 -0.05 -0.58 -7.38
N LEU A 105 0.49 0.00 -6.32
CA LEU A 105 1.93 0.09 -6.09
C LEU A 105 2.68 -1.23 -6.28
N ILE A 106 2.24 -2.30 -5.63
CA ILE A 106 2.90 -3.62 -5.75
C ILE A 106 2.87 -4.10 -7.19
N ASN A 107 1.73 -3.95 -7.89
CA ASN A 107 1.63 -4.31 -9.30
C ASN A 107 2.51 -3.42 -10.19
N GLN A 108 2.67 -2.13 -9.85
CA GLN A 108 3.57 -1.23 -10.57
C GLN A 108 5.03 -1.70 -10.46
N PHE A 109 5.47 -2.15 -9.29
CA PHE A 109 6.82 -2.72 -9.12
C PHE A 109 7.01 -4.03 -9.90
N LEU A 110 5.99 -4.88 -9.94
CA LEU A 110 6.03 -6.16 -10.69
C LEU A 110 6.12 -5.93 -12.21
N SER A 111 5.49 -4.87 -12.71
CA SER A 111 5.31 -4.64 -14.14
C SER A 111 6.48 -3.86 -14.76
N PRO A 112 7.13 -4.40 -15.81
CA PRO A 112 8.14 -3.65 -16.55
C PRO A 112 7.57 -2.45 -17.34
N LEU A 113 6.25 -2.27 -17.39
CA LEU A 113 5.62 -1.09 -17.99
C LEU A 113 5.67 0.15 -17.08
N PHE A 114 5.88 -0.05 -15.77
CA PHE A 114 5.94 1.03 -14.78
C PHE A 114 7.28 1.09 -14.06
N ASN A 115 7.99 -0.04 -14.03
CA ASN A 115 9.22 -0.20 -13.26
C ASN A 115 10.42 -0.26 -14.21
N PHE A 116 11.10 0.88 -14.36
CA PHE A 116 12.32 1.04 -15.15
C PHE A 116 13.57 1.16 -14.27
N ARG A 117 13.44 0.83 -12.96
CA ARG A 117 14.56 0.89 -12.01
C ARG A 117 15.71 -0.02 -12.43
N THR A 118 16.93 0.41 -12.07
CA THR A 118 18.16 -0.34 -12.31
C THR A 118 18.83 -0.82 -11.01
N ASP A 119 18.16 -0.57 -9.87
CA ASP A 119 18.59 -1.02 -8.54
C ASP A 119 17.97 -2.38 -8.17
N GLU A 120 18.07 -2.75 -6.89
CA GLU A 120 17.56 -4.02 -6.35
C GLU A 120 16.04 -4.19 -6.42
N TYR A 121 15.29 -3.18 -6.83
CA TYR A 121 13.83 -3.22 -7.01
C TYR A 121 13.38 -3.28 -8.47
N GLY A 122 14.32 -3.28 -9.43
CA GLY A 122 14.01 -3.25 -10.85
C GLY A 122 14.84 -4.23 -11.69
N GLY A 123 14.55 -4.28 -13.00
CA GLY A 123 15.23 -5.18 -13.94
C GLY A 123 14.73 -6.62 -13.87
N SER A 124 15.45 -7.51 -13.16
CA SER A 124 15.07 -8.94 -13.10
C SER A 124 13.74 -9.19 -12.39
N PHE A 125 13.17 -10.37 -12.62
CA PHE A 125 11.92 -10.77 -11.94
C PHE A 125 12.10 -10.77 -10.42
N GLU A 126 13.23 -11.30 -9.93
CA GLU A 126 13.57 -11.39 -8.51
C GLU A 126 13.61 -10.00 -7.85
N ASN A 127 14.13 -9.00 -8.56
CA ASN A 127 14.15 -7.63 -8.08
C ASN A 127 12.74 -7.02 -8.08
N ARG A 128 11.97 -7.22 -9.15
CA ARG A 128 10.62 -6.64 -9.24
C ARG A 128 9.64 -7.21 -8.21
N VAL A 129 9.82 -8.45 -7.75
CA VAL A 129 8.98 -9.06 -6.69
C VAL A 129 9.42 -8.67 -5.28
N ARG A 130 10.58 -8.06 -5.11
CA ARG A 130 11.19 -7.74 -3.81
C ARG A 130 10.25 -6.93 -2.91
N LEU A 131 9.68 -5.84 -3.41
CA LEU A 131 8.73 -5.05 -2.62
C LEU A 131 7.56 -5.90 -2.08
N ALA A 132 7.00 -6.75 -2.93
CA ALA A 132 5.89 -7.63 -2.52
C ALA A 132 6.31 -8.58 -1.40
N GLN A 133 7.51 -9.17 -1.51
CA GLN A 133 8.04 -10.07 -0.49
C GLN A 133 8.30 -9.35 0.83
N GLU A 134 8.89 -8.16 0.80
CA GLU A 134 9.18 -7.34 1.99
C GLU A 134 7.88 -6.91 2.69
N VAL A 135 6.87 -6.47 1.93
CA VAL A 135 5.54 -6.15 2.47
C VAL A 135 4.90 -7.36 3.14
N LEU A 136 4.87 -8.52 2.46
CA LEU A 136 4.30 -9.74 3.02
C LEU A 136 5.04 -10.19 4.28
N LYS A 137 6.37 -10.08 4.29
CA LYS A 137 7.19 -10.36 5.47
C LYS A 137 6.85 -9.44 6.63
N SER A 138 6.81 -8.13 6.38
CA SER A 138 6.45 -7.11 7.39
C SER A 138 5.06 -7.36 7.99
N VAL A 139 4.07 -7.67 7.15
CA VAL A 139 2.72 -8.02 7.60
C VAL A 139 2.75 -9.29 8.44
N ARG A 140 3.42 -10.36 7.96
CA ARG A 140 3.50 -11.64 8.69
C ARG A 140 4.16 -11.50 10.06
N GLU A 141 5.25 -10.73 10.15
CA GLU A 141 5.94 -10.45 11.41
C GLU A 141 5.04 -9.68 12.39
N ALA A 142 4.22 -8.76 11.88
CA ALA A 142 3.33 -7.94 12.69
C ALA A 142 2.10 -8.70 13.23
N VAL A 143 1.56 -9.67 12.47
CA VAL A 143 0.32 -10.38 12.85
C VAL A 143 0.57 -11.80 13.36
N GLY A 144 1.75 -12.35 13.11
CA GLY A 144 2.09 -13.73 13.47
C GLY A 144 1.56 -14.76 12.46
N PRO A 145 1.66 -16.06 12.79
CA PRO A 145 1.25 -17.17 11.95
C PRO A 145 -0.26 -17.22 11.73
#